data_ead5c899ef65c17b819863dfd1fea88f
#
_entry.id   ead5c899ef65c17b819863dfd1fea88f
#
_cell.length_a   1.000
_cell.length_b   1.000
_cell.length_c   1.000
_cell.angle_alpha   90.00
_cell.angle_beta   90.00
_cell.angle_gamma   90.00
#
_symmetry.space_group_name_H-M   'P 1'
#
loop_
_entity.id
_entity.type
_entity.pdbx_description
1 polymer ?
#
loop_
_entity_poly.entity_id
_entity_poly.type
_entity_poly.pdbx_seq_one_letter_code
_entity_poly.pdbx_strand_id
1 'polypeptide(L)'
;MTGVIHPKRVLAKKNLGPGDRLVLTKPLGTGIVNTAIKADMVSEQLSEKVTRLMAALNRDAARIMADFNVSACTDVTGFGLLGHLAEMVNGSGCSAMIFSGQVPVIPEAEDFAAMGLIPAGAYKNREFR
;
A
#
# COMPACT_ATOMS: atom_id res chain seq x y z
N MET A 1 -18.05 -6.87 -4.12
CA MET A 1 -17.82 -8.06 -3.24
C MET A 1 -18.36 -7.72 -1.88
N THR A 2 -19.13 -8.61 -1.25
CA THR A 2 -19.73 -8.39 0.08
C THR A 2 -19.23 -9.49 1.01
N GLY A 3 -18.93 -9.15 2.26
CA GLY A 3 -18.47 -10.10 3.28
C GLY A 3 -19.18 -9.88 4.61
N VAL A 4 -19.06 -10.85 5.51
CA VAL A 4 -19.61 -10.78 6.88
C VAL A 4 -18.45 -10.86 7.87
N ILE A 5 -18.45 -9.98 8.87
CA ILE A 5 -17.47 -9.96 9.94
C ILE A 5 -18.17 -9.91 11.29
N HIS A 6 -17.57 -10.53 12.30
CA HIS A 6 -18.07 -10.45 13.66
C HIS A 6 -17.91 -9.01 14.20
N PRO A 7 -18.95 -8.37 14.79
CA PRO A 7 -18.91 -6.96 15.17
C PRO A 7 -17.74 -6.57 16.09
N LYS A 8 -17.31 -7.49 16.97
CA LYS A 8 -16.17 -7.27 17.90
C LYS A 8 -14.79 -7.50 17.25
N ARG A 9 -14.71 -7.86 15.96
CA ARG A 9 -13.46 -8.14 15.24
C ARG A 9 -13.22 -7.20 14.05
N VAL A 10 -13.93 -6.08 14.01
CA VAL A 10 -13.79 -5.08 12.96
C VAL A 10 -12.50 -4.31 13.20
N LEU A 11 -11.56 -4.41 12.24
CA LEU A 11 -10.39 -3.54 12.17
C LEU A 11 -10.76 -2.34 11.29
N ALA A 12 -10.87 -1.17 11.92
CA ALA A 12 -11.21 0.07 11.22
C ALA A 12 -9.94 0.80 10.75
N LYS A 13 -10.10 1.80 9.87
CA LYS A 13 -9.03 2.70 9.43
C LYS A 13 -8.59 3.71 10.50
N LYS A 14 -9.32 3.85 11.57
CA LYS A 14 -9.13 4.79 12.68
C LYS A 14 -8.83 4.01 13.96
N ASN A 15 -8.35 4.68 14.98
CA ASN A 15 -7.91 4.18 16.29
C ASN A 15 -6.38 3.98 16.37
N LEU A 16 -5.61 4.65 15.52
CA LEU A 16 -4.16 4.74 15.74
C LEU A 16 -3.87 5.46 17.04
N GLY A 17 -2.87 4.97 17.77
CA GLY A 17 -2.38 5.56 19.01
C GLY A 17 -0.90 5.97 18.92
N PRO A 18 -0.46 6.91 19.79
CA PRO A 18 0.96 7.23 19.91
C PRO A 18 1.76 5.97 20.27
N GLY A 19 2.86 5.74 19.56
CA GLY A 19 3.72 4.57 19.73
C GLY A 19 3.38 3.37 18.83
N ASP A 20 2.26 3.42 18.09
CA ASP A 20 1.94 2.40 17.09
C ASP A 20 3.03 2.36 16.00
N ARG A 21 3.27 1.16 15.49
CA ARG A 21 4.19 0.93 14.36
C ARG A 21 3.39 0.61 13.11
N LEU A 22 3.82 1.20 11.98
CA LEU A 22 3.26 0.90 10.67
C LEU A 22 3.94 -0.34 10.09
N VAL A 23 3.13 -1.29 9.65
CA VAL A 23 3.59 -2.52 8.98
C VAL A 23 3.00 -2.57 7.59
N LEU A 24 3.85 -2.63 6.58
CA LEU A 24 3.46 -2.80 5.19
C LEU A 24 3.73 -4.24 4.75
N THR A 25 2.69 -4.97 4.37
CA THR A 25 2.77 -6.42 4.10
C THR A 25 3.19 -6.76 2.68
N LYS A 26 3.24 -5.79 1.77
CA LYS A 26 3.70 -5.93 0.38
C LYS A 26 4.50 -4.69 -0.02
N PRO A 27 5.53 -4.82 -0.88
CA PRO A 27 6.27 -3.67 -1.37
C PRO A 27 5.39 -2.77 -2.25
N LEU A 28 5.75 -1.48 -2.30
CA LEU A 28 5.16 -0.49 -3.21
C LEU A 28 5.79 -0.57 -4.60
N GLY A 29 5.17 0.11 -5.58
CA GLY A 29 5.71 0.27 -6.92
C GLY A 29 4.97 -0.48 -8.01
N THR A 30 3.98 -1.34 -7.68
CA THR A 30 3.23 -2.12 -8.69
C THR A 30 2.56 -1.24 -9.75
N GLY A 31 2.06 -0.05 -9.38
CA GLY A 31 1.44 0.88 -10.31
C GLY A 31 2.43 1.45 -11.34
N ILE A 32 3.66 1.74 -10.91
CA ILE A 32 4.75 2.22 -11.76
C ILE A 32 5.18 1.11 -12.71
N VAL A 33 5.45 -0.10 -12.18
CA VAL A 33 5.82 -1.25 -13.02
C VAL A 33 4.72 -1.58 -14.03
N ASN A 34 3.45 -1.51 -13.66
CA ASN A 34 2.34 -1.69 -14.61
C ASN A 34 2.33 -0.64 -15.72
N THR A 35 2.74 0.59 -15.45
CA THR A 35 2.89 1.62 -16.48
C THR A 35 4.03 1.26 -17.44
N ALA A 36 5.14 0.76 -16.89
CA ALA A 36 6.28 0.29 -17.70
C ALA A 36 5.94 -0.98 -18.53
N ILE A 37 5.13 -1.91 -17.98
CA ILE A 37 4.60 -3.07 -18.73
C ILE A 37 3.79 -2.62 -19.95
N LYS A 38 2.89 -1.63 -19.76
CA LYS A 38 2.10 -1.09 -20.88
C LYS A 38 2.94 -0.39 -21.96
N ALA A 39 4.12 0.08 -21.57
CA ALA A 39 5.09 0.70 -22.48
C ALA A 39 6.07 -0.33 -23.11
N ASP A 40 5.88 -1.63 -22.84
CA ASP A 40 6.75 -2.73 -23.28
C ASP A 40 8.23 -2.56 -22.87
N MET A 41 8.45 -2.01 -21.66
CA MET A 41 9.78 -1.70 -21.12
C MET A 41 10.20 -2.64 -19.99
N VAL A 42 9.47 -3.74 -19.76
CA VAL A 42 9.68 -4.64 -18.63
C VAL A 42 10.04 -6.03 -19.10
N SER A 43 11.01 -6.67 -18.45
CA SER A 43 11.30 -8.08 -18.73
C SER A 43 10.11 -8.97 -18.34
N GLU A 44 9.97 -10.11 -19.01
CA GLU A 44 8.94 -11.11 -18.72
C GLU A 44 8.99 -11.55 -17.25
N GLN A 45 10.20 -11.77 -16.72
CA GLN A 45 10.42 -12.17 -15.34
C GLN A 45 9.88 -11.15 -14.33
N LEU A 46 10.11 -9.84 -14.57
CA LEU A 46 9.60 -8.79 -13.70
C LEU A 46 8.08 -8.66 -13.83
N SER A 47 7.55 -8.77 -15.04
CA SER A 47 6.11 -8.77 -15.30
C SER A 47 5.41 -9.89 -14.52
N GLU A 48 5.92 -11.11 -14.59
CA GLU A 48 5.39 -12.25 -13.82
C GLU A 48 5.51 -12.05 -12.31
N LYS A 49 6.67 -11.56 -11.82
CA LYS A 49 6.88 -11.26 -10.40
C LYS A 49 5.83 -10.31 -9.87
N VAL A 50 5.58 -9.20 -10.57
CA VAL A 50 4.61 -8.18 -10.18
C VAL A 50 3.17 -8.69 -10.30
N THR A 51 2.87 -9.47 -11.35
CA THR A 51 1.55 -10.11 -11.51
C THR A 51 1.26 -11.06 -10.34
N ARG A 52 2.21 -11.90 -9.95
CA ARG A 52 2.08 -12.78 -8.77
C ARG A 52 1.88 -11.99 -7.48
N LEU A 53 2.63 -10.90 -7.30
CA LEU A 53 2.49 -10.02 -6.13
C LEU A 53 1.09 -9.40 -6.03
N MET A 54 0.54 -8.94 -7.16
CA MET A 54 -0.81 -8.37 -7.22
C MET A 54 -1.90 -9.42 -7.02
N ALA A 55 -1.71 -10.62 -7.58
CA ALA A 55 -2.66 -11.73 -7.44
C ALA A 55 -2.65 -12.36 -6.04
N ALA A 56 -1.55 -12.21 -5.30
CA ALA A 56 -1.46 -12.74 -3.94
C ALA A 56 -2.51 -12.09 -3.03
N LEU A 57 -3.36 -12.91 -2.43
CA LEU A 57 -4.40 -12.46 -1.52
C LEU A 57 -3.80 -11.87 -0.23
N ASN A 58 -4.46 -10.89 0.35
CA ASN A 58 -4.12 -10.37 1.68
C ASN A 58 -4.63 -11.27 2.83
N ARG A 59 -5.13 -12.46 2.49
CA ARG A 59 -5.73 -13.42 3.42
C ARG A 59 -4.78 -13.84 4.54
N ASP A 60 -3.53 -14.15 4.20
CA ASP A 60 -2.57 -14.66 5.19
C ASP A 60 -2.10 -13.53 6.11
N ALA A 61 -1.90 -12.31 5.59
CA ALA A 61 -1.68 -11.13 6.41
C ALA A 61 -2.84 -10.88 7.37
N ALA A 62 -4.09 -10.97 6.89
CA ALA A 62 -5.28 -10.80 7.72
C ALA A 62 -5.40 -11.89 8.80
N ARG A 63 -5.01 -13.13 8.52
CA ARG A 63 -5.00 -14.22 9.52
C ARG A 63 -3.95 -13.97 10.59
N ILE A 64 -2.73 -13.60 10.20
CA ILE A 64 -1.65 -13.29 11.13
C ILE A 64 -2.02 -12.09 12.02
N MET A 65 -2.59 -11.03 11.44
CA MET A 65 -3.03 -9.86 12.22
C MET A 65 -4.01 -10.22 13.34
N ALA A 66 -4.78 -11.29 13.20
CA ALA A 66 -5.72 -11.73 14.25
C ALA A 66 -5.05 -12.20 15.55
N ASP A 67 -3.76 -12.54 15.48
CA ASP A 67 -2.95 -12.99 16.62
C ASP A 67 -2.25 -11.83 17.35
N PHE A 68 -2.40 -10.59 16.82
CA PHE A 68 -1.78 -9.39 17.36
C PHE A 68 -2.82 -8.35 17.79
N ASN A 69 -2.43 -7.47 18.70
CA ASN A 69 -3.25 -6.31 19.07
C ASN A 69 -3.03 -5.20 18.01
N VAL A 70 -3.80 -5.26 16.93
CA VAL A 70 -3.73 -4.29 15.83
C VAL A 70 -4.73 -3.16 16.07
N SER A 71 -4.24 -1.92 16.14
CA SER A 71 -5.06 -0.73 16.42
C SER A 71 -5.93 -0.34 15.23
N ALA A 72 -5.38 -0.37 14.03
CA ALA A 72 -6.06 0.02 12.79
C ALA A 72 -5.50 -0.73 11.57
N CYS A 73 -6.30 -0.85 10.52
CA CYS A 73 -5.89 -1.48 9.29
C CYS A 73 -6.55 -0.82 8.08
N THR A 74 -5.81 -0.73 6.98
CA THR A 74 -6.33 -0.35 5.65
C THR A 74 -5.58 -1.11 4.57
N ASP A 75 -6.19 -1.26 3.40
CA ASP A 75 -5.49 -1.65 2.19
C ASP A 75 -4.88 -0.42 1.50
N VAL A 76 -3.79 -0.60 0.79
CA VAL A 76 -3.16 0.45 -0.03
C VAL A 76 -3.52 0.20 -1.50
N THR A 77 -4.24 1.14 -2.09
CA THR A 77 -4.72 1.08 -3.48
C THR A 77 -4.24 2.28 -4.30
N GLY A 78 -5.00 2.71 -5.29
CA GLY A 78 -4.63 3.77 -6.23
C GLY A 78 -4.28 5.13 -5.61
N PHE A 79 -4.71 5.42 -4.38
CA PHE A 79 -4.32 6.64 -3.66
C PHE A 79 -2.91 6.58 -3.06
N GLY A 80 -2.27 5.42 -3.09
CA GLY A 80 -0.92 5.21 -2.58
C GLY A 80 -0.83 5.22 -1.06
N LEU A 81 0.38 4.91 -0.56
CA LEU A 81 0.64 4.81 0.88
C LEU A 81 0.29 6.10 1.63
N LEU A 82 0.75 7.25 1.14
CA LEU A 82 0.54 8.53 1.82
C LEU A 82 -0.94 8.92 1.88
N GLY A 83 -1.71 8.63 0.82
CA GLY A 83 -3.14 8.89 0.77
C GLY A 83 -3.89 8.10 1.83
N HIS A 84 -3.68 6.80 1.88
CA HIS A 84 -4.35 5.93 2.85
C HIS A 84 -3.89 6.17 4.29
N LEU A 85 -2.58 6.45 4.50
CA LEU A 85 -2.09 6.79 5.83
C LEU A 85 -2.67 8.12 6.33
N ALA A 86 -2.81 9.12 5.46
CA ALA A 86 -3.46 10.38 5.83
C ALA A 86 -4.91 10.19 6.27
N GLU A 87 -5.66 9.28 5.63
CA GLU A 87 -7.01 8.92 6.09
C GLU A 87 -6.97 8.30 7.50
N MET A 88 -6.00 7.41 7.75
CA MET A 88 -5.86 6.76 9.07
C MET A 88 -5.52 7.76 10.17
N VAL A 89 -4.55 8.65 9.96
CA VAL A 89 -4.13 9.64 10.97
C VAL A 89 -5.22 10.69 11.21
N ASN A 90 -5.89 11.17 10.16
CA ASN A 90 -7.00 12.11 10.28
C ASN A 90 -8.16 11.49 11.07
N GLY A 91 -8.48 10.22 10.81
CA GLY A 91 -9.51 9.48 11.52
C GLY A 91 -9.17 9.14 12.98
N SER A 92 -7.90 9.29 13.37
CA SER A 92 -7.37 8.93 14.69
C SER A 92 -6.91 10.13 15.52
N GLY A 93 -6.84 11.33 14.93
CA GLY A 93 -6.39 12.55 15.61
C GLY A 93 -4.91 12.50 16.03
N CYS A 94 -4.08 11.78 15.31
CA CYS A 94 -2.64 11.64 15.56
C CYS A 94 -1.83 12.05 14.33
N SER A 95 -0.50 11.97 14.42
CA SER A 95 0.43 12.16 13.31
C SER A 95 1.22 10.89 13.06
N ALA A 96 1.73 10.71 11.84
CA ALA A 96 2.62 9.61 11.51
C ALA A 96 3.94 10.13 10.95
N MET A 97 5.03 9.44 11.28
CA MET A 97 6.35 9.68 10.73
C MET A 97 6.75 8.49 9.86
N ILE A 98 7.13 8.76 8.62
CA ILE A 98 7.61 7.74 7.67
C ILE A 98 9.08 7.97 7.40
N PHE A 99 9.86 6.93 7.57
CA PHE A 99 11.27 6.90 7.16
C PHE A 99 11.32 6.29 5.75
N SER A 100 11.51 7.13 4.74
CA SER A 100 11.43 6.71 3.32
C SER A 100 12.35 5.53 3.00
N GLY A 101 13.56 5.52 3.54
CA GLY A 101 14.51 4.41 3.35
C GLY A 101 14.12 3.09 4.02
N GLN A 102 13.04 3.05 4.81
CA GLN A 102 12.50 1.83 5.42
C GLN A 102 11.23 1.32 4.73
N VAL A 103 10.72 2.07 3.76
CA VAL A 103 9.54 1.66 3.00
C VAL A 103 9.96 0.62 1.95
N PRO A 104 9.43 -0.61 1.99
CA PRO A 104 9.75 -1.60 0.97
C PRO A 104 9.17 -1.19 -0.38
N VAL A 105 10.03 -1.06 -1.37
CA VAL A 105 9.70 -0.70 -2.75
C VAL A 105 10.26 -1.77 -3.69
N ILE A 106 9.58 -2.02 -4.79
CA ILE A 106 10.11 -2.82 -5.89
C ILE A 106 11.29 -2.04 -6.49
N PRO A 107 12.54 -2.54 -6.45
CA PRO A 107 13.71 -1.76 -6.84
C PRO A 107 13.58 -1.15 -8.24
N GLU A 108 13.11 -1.93 -9.20
CA GLU A 108 12.97 -1.52 -10.60
C GLU A 108 11.91 -0.39 -10.77
N ALA A 109 11.02 -0.21 -9.80
CA ALA A 109 10.03 0.87 -9.83
C ALA A 109 10.67 2.25 -9.63
N GLU A 110 11.79 2.35 -8.92
CA GLU A 110 12.52 3.61 -8.74
C GLU A 110 13.14 4.06 -10.07
N ASP A 111 13.74 3.14 -10.82
CA ASP A 111 14.32 3.42 -12.13
C ASP A 111 13.24 3.86 -13.12
N PHE A 112 12.12 3.15 -13.19
CA PHE A 112 11.00 3.52 -14.05
C PHE A 112 10.39 4.87 -13.68
N ALA A 113 10.31 5.19 -12.38
CA ALA A 113 9.85 6.50 -11.94
C ALA A 113 10.81 7.62 -12.35
N ALA A 114 12.13 7.38 -12.27
CA ALA A 114 13.15 8.32 -12.76
C ALA A 114 13.05 8.55 -14.26
N MET A 115 12.64 7.55 -15.04
CA MET A 115 12.34 7.67 -16.48
C MET A 115 11.01 8.38 -16.77
N GLY A 116 10.22 8.75 -15.75
CA GLY A 116 8.93 9.40 -15.93
C GLY A 116 7.75 8.46 -16.15
N LEU A 117 7.92 7.15 -15.98
CA LEU A 117 6.85 6.14 -16.11
C LEU A 117 5.95 6.11 -14.89
N ILE A 118 5.37 7.26 -14.54
CA ILE A 118 4.53 7.45 -13.37
C ILE A 118 3.05 7.38 -13.79
N PRO A 119 2.22 6.58 -13.10
CA PRO A 119 0.78 6.53 -13.38
C PRO A 119 0.12 7.92 -13.24
N ALA A 120 -0.78 8.26 -14.15
CA ALA A 120 -1.52 9.52 -14.11
C ALA A 120 -2.25 9.75 -12.77
N GLY A 121 -2.70 8.67 -12.11
CA GLY A 121 -3.30 8.71 -10.78
C GLY A 121 -2.37 9.25 -9.70
N ALA A 122 -1.05 9.02 -9.81
CA ALA A 122 -0.08 9.53 -8.84
C ALA A 122 0.02 11.06 -8.86
N TYR A 123 -0.05 11.67 -10.03
CA TYR A 123 -0.07 13.13 -10.17
C TYR A 123 -1.36 13.72 -9.55
N LYS A 124 -2.51 13.11 -9.85
CA LYS A 124 -3.79 13.54 -9.26
C LYS A 124 -3.79 13.41 -7.73
N ASN A 125 -3.21 12.34 -7.20
CA ASN A 125 -3.10 12.14 -5.76
C ASN A 125 -2.26 13.23 -5.08
N ARG A 126 -1.19 13.71 -5.76
CA ARG A 126 -0.36 14.81 -5.26
C ARG A 126 -1.10 16.14 -5.21
N GLU A 127 -1.97 16.41 -6.19
CA GLU A 127 -2.78 17.62 -6.26
C GLU A 127 -3.90 17.64 -5.23
N PHE A 128 -4.39 16.46 -4.84
CA PHE A 128 -5.51 16.32 -3.91
C PHE A 128 -5.10 16.56 -2.45
N ARG A 129 -3.80 16.56 -2.12
CA ARG A 129 -3.23 16.70 -0.78
C ARG A 129 -2.45 17.99 -0.66
#